data_656d8af7750ba5c7b8b11cd70fd57821
#
_entry.id   656d8af7750ba5c7b8b11cd70fd57821
#
_cell.length_a   1.000
_cell.length_b   1.000
_cell.length_c   1.000
_cell.angle_alpha   90.00
_cell.angle_beta   90.00
_cell.angle_gamma   90.00
#
_symmetry.space_group_name_H-M   'P 1'
#
loop_
_entity.id
_entity.type
_entity.pdbx_description
1 polymer ?
#
loop_
_entity_poly.entity_id
_entity_poly.type
_entity_poly.pdbx_seq_one_letter_code
_entity_poly.pdbx_strand_id
1 'polypeptide(L)'
;MPRELMKDKKERALKIAERMNEQYPAAECALHYWGDPFKLTIAVLLSAQTTDKGVNKVTPALWERYPTPEALAQAEIADVESIIRTIGFYHAKAANCIKCARMVVTEFGGEIPRDMQLMQKLPGVGRKTANVVLNEAFGIVEGIAVDTHVFRIAHKLKLVGPSADTPQKTETALLKLYPRDYWGPINHQWVLFGRETCIARRPKCETCFLSDLCPSAGKK
;
A
#
# COMPACT_ATOMS: atom_id res chain seq x y z
N MET A 1 -30.74 -12.29 -6.54
CA MET A 1 -29.80 -13.42 -6.73
C MET A 1 -29.56 -14.09 -5.37
N PRO A 2 -29.52 -15.41 -5.27
CA PRO A 2 -29.18 -16.08 -4.02
C PRO A 2 -27.80 -15.62 -3.53
N ARG A 3 -27.62 -15.58 -2.23
CA ARG A 3 -26.36 -15.18 -1.60
C ARG A 3 -25.32 -16.25 -1.89
N GLU A 4 -24.19 -15.85 -2.50
CA GLU A 4 -23.05 -16.74 -2.74
C GLU A 4 -22.59 -17.39 -1.42
N LEU A 5 -22.42 -18.72 -1.43
CA LEU A 5 -21.92 -19.45 -0.26
C LEU A 5 -20.45 -19.08 0.03
N MET A 6 -20.06 -19.13 1.27
CA MET A 6 -18.66 -18.77 1.68
C MET A 6 -17.63 -19.69 1.00
N LYS A 7 -17.96 -20.97 0.81
CA LYS A 7 -17.10 -21.92 0.11
C LYS A 7 -16.85 -21.47 -1.33
N ASP A 8 -17.92 -21.20 -2.08
CA ASP A 8 -17.85 -20.81 -3.49
C ASP A 8 -17.11 -19.46 -3.66
N LYS A 9 -17.33 -18.54 -2.70
CA LYS A 9 -16.61 -17.27 -2.66
C LYS A 9 -15.11 -17.46 -2.44
N LYS A 10 -14.69 -18.36 -1.56
CA LYS A 10 -13.27 -18.69 -1.36
C LYS A 10 -12.64 -19.27 -2.63
N GLU A 11 -13.32 -20.21 -3.28
CA GLU A 11 -12.85 -20.82 -4.54
C GLU A 11 -12.69 -19.74 -5.63
N ARG A 12 -13.67 -18.83 -5.75
CA ARG A 12 -13.61 -17.72 -6.68
C ARG A 12 -12.48 -16.74 -6.34
N ALA A 13 -12.27 -16.44 -5.06
CA ALA A 13 -11.17 -15.59 -4.60
C ALA A 13 -9.80 -16.19 -4.98
N LEU A 14 -9.61 -17.48 -4.79
CA LEU A 14 -8.36 -18.18 -5.19
C LEU A 14 -8.13 -18.11 -6.70
N LYS A 15 -9.15 -18.40 -7.53
CA LYS A 15 -9.04 -18.25 -8.99
C LYS A 15 -8.69 -16.81 -9.40
N ILE A 16 -9.21 -15.81 -8.69
CA ILE A 16 -8.85 -14.41 -8.92
C ILE A 16 -7.37 -14.18 -8.60
N ALA A 17 -6.88 -14.70 -7.48
CA ALA A 17 -5.47 -14.53 -7.08
C ALA A 17 -4.52 -15.25 -8.05
N GLU A 18 -4.86 -16.45 -8.50
CA GLU A 18 -4.09 -17.20 -9.50
C GLU A 18 -3.96 -16.40 -10.81
N ARG A 19 -5.07 -15.90 -11.35
CA ARG A 19 -5.04 -15.06 -12.56
C ARG A 19 -4.32 -13.73 -12.37
N MET A 20 -4.38 -13.15 -11.16
CA MET A 20 -3.59 -11.97 -10.82
C MET A 20 -2.09 -12.28 -10.81
N ASN A 21 -1.68 -13.44 -10.26
CA ASN A 21 -0.29 -13.89 -10.29
C ASN A 21 0.21 -14.13 -11.72
N GLU A 22 -0.63 -14.71 -12.58
CA GLU A 22 -0.30 -14.92 -14.01
C GLU A 22 -0.15 -13.58 -14.75
N GLN A 23 -1.05 -12.64 -14.51
CA GLN A 23 -1.05 -11.34 -15.19
C GLN A 23 0.02 -10.37 -14.68
N TYR A 24 0.31 -10.43 -13.38
CA TYR A 24 1.23 -9.52 -12.69
C TYR A 24 2.27 -10.26 -11.84
N PRO A 25 3.08 -11.16 -12.44
CA PRO A 25 4.03 -12.01 -11.70
C PRO A 25 5.15 -11.21 -11.03
N ALA A 26 5.49 -10.04 -11.57
CA ALA A 26 6.55 -9.16 -11.09
C ALA A 26 5.99 -7.83 -10.54
N ALA A 27 4.81 -7.89 -9.89
CA ALA A 27 4.24 -6.70 -9.27
C ALA A 27 5.04 -6.32 -8.02
N GLU A 28 5.76 -5.22 -8.09
CA GLU A 28 6.64 -4.71 -7.05
C GLU A 28 6.27 -3.29 -6.62
N CYS A 29 6.87 -2.85 -5.53
CA CYS A 29 6.76 -1.48 -5.06
C CYS A 29 7.36 -0.50 -6.08
N ALA A 30 6.57 0.45 -6.55
CA ALA A 30 7.02 1.45 -7.53
C ALA A 30 7.85 2.58 -6.91
N LEU A 31 8.00 2.61 -5.58
CA LEU A 31 8.82 3.61 -4.87
C LEU A 31 10.29 3.21 -4.90
N HIS A 32 11.17 4.17 -5.17
CA HIS A 32 12.61 3.94 -5.18
C HIS A 32 13.18 4.06 -3.76
N TYR A 33 13.69 2.99 -3.19
CA TYR A 33 14.25 2.94 -1.83
C TYR A 33 15.58 2.17 -1.70
N TRP A 34 16.06 1.55 -2.79
CA TRP A 34 17.37 0.87 -2.89
C TRP A 34 17.62 -0.15 -1.78
N GLY A 35 16.60 -0.89 -1.36
CA GLY A 35 16.68 -1.88 -0.31
C GLY A 35 16.78 -1.32 1.13
N ASP A 36 16.69 0.00 1.30
CA ASP A 36 16.76 0.66 2.61
C ASP A 36 15.38 0.77 3.26
N PRO A 37 15.11 0.08 4.38
CA PRO A 37 13.80 0.10 5.05
C PRO A 37 13.39 1.48 5.56
N PHE A 38 14.36 2.33 5.98
CA PHE A 38 14.06 3.69 6.42
C PHE A 38 13.60 4.54 5.24
N LYS A 39 14.33 4.51 4.12
CA LYS A 39 13.95 5.23 2.90
C LYS A 39 12.60 4.77 2.38
N LEU A 40 12.32 3.45 2.43
CA LEU A 40 11.00 2.92 2.08
C LEU A 40 9.91 3.50 2.99
N THR A 41 10.12 3.48 4.31
CA THR A 41 9.13 3.99 5.28
C THR A 41 8.79 5.46 5.00
N ILE A 42 9.78 6.30 4.80
CA ILE A 42 9.60 7.72 4.48
C ILE A 42 8.94 7.89 3.10
N ALA A 43 9.35 7.13 2.08
CA ALA A 43 8.74 7.21 0.75
C ALA A 43 7.25 6.80 0.77
N VAL A 44 6.90 5.72 1.50
CA VAL A 44 5.48 5.31 1.67
C VAL A 44 4.69 6.36 2.45
N LEU A 45 5.27 7.00 3.48
CA LEU A 45 4.65 8.12 4.18
C LEU A 45 4.37 9.29 3.21
N LEU A 46 5.34 9.64 2.38
CA LEU A 46 5.19 10.70 1.38
C LEU A 46 4.16 10.36 0.29
N SER A 47 3.90 9.07 0.01
CA SER A 47 2.96 8.64 -1.02
C SER A 47 1.49 8.81 -0.66
N ALA A 48 1.16 9.14 0.60
CA ALA A 48 -0.22 9.44 1.00
C ALA A 48 -0.81 10.56 0.12
N GLN A 49 -1.86 10.24 -0.64
CA GLN A 49 -2.51 11.16 -1.60
C GLN A 49 -1.53 11.80 -2.63
N THR A 50 -0.48 11.08 -2.97
CA THR A 50 0.53 11.51 -3.95
C THR A 50 0.88 10.30 -4.83
N THR A 51 1.15 10.52 -6.10
CA THR A 51 1.58 9.44 -7.01
C THR A 51 3.01 8.99 -6.70
N ASP A 52 3.32 7.70 -6.91
CA ASP A 52 4.67 7.18 -6.73
C ASP A 52 5.70 7.96 -7.58
N LYS A 53 5.31 8.34 -8.82
CA LYS A 53 6.13 9.20 -9.68
C LYS A 53 6.44 10.55 -9.03
N GLY A 54 5.46 11.15 -8.35
CA GLY A 54 5.65 12.40 -7.62
C GLY A 54 6.62 12.26 -6.45
N VAL A 55 6.51 11.16 -5.70
CA VAL A 55 7.42 10.84 -4.60
C VAL A 55 8.83 10.59 -5.13
N ASN A 56 8.97 9.72 -6.13
CA ASN A 56 10.27 9.39 -6.74
C ASN A 56 11.00 10.60 -7.34
N LYS A 57 10.26 11.67 -7.67
CA LYS A 57 10.86 12.92 -8.16
C LYS A 57 11.55 13.73 -7.05
N VAL A 58 11.05 13.68 -5.83
CA VAL A 58 11.55 14.51 -4.71
C VAL A 58 12.51 13.74 -3.80
N THR A 59 12.36 12.41 -3.69
CA THR A 59 13.17 11.59 -2.78
C THR A 59 14.67 11.57 -3.08
N PRO A 60 15.18 11.65 -4.32
CA PRO A 60 16.61 11.74 -4.55
C PRO A 60 17.27 12.92 -3.85
N ALA A 61 16.69 14.12 -3.97
CA ALA A 61 17.20 15.31 -3.28
C ALA A 61 17.07 15.20 -1.74
N LEU A 62 16.02 14.51 -1.27
CA LEU A 62 15.85 14.27 0.16
C LEU A 62 16.96 13.34 0.69
N TRP A 63 17.32 12.28 -0.05
CA TRP A 63 18.38 11.33 0.35
C TRP A 63 19.78 11.89 0.19
N GLU A 64 19.99 12.79 -0.76
CA GLU A 64 21.26 13.51 -0.89
C GLU A 64 21.50 14.40 0.32
N ARG A 65 20.47 15.10 0.78
CA ARG A 65 20.53 16.03 1.91
C ARG A 65 20.51 15.33 3.27
N TYR A 66 19.69 14.27 3.40
CA TYR A 66 19.42 13.54 4.64
C TYR A 66 19.51 12.02 4.39
N PRO A 67 20.72 11.46 4.26
CA PRO A 67 20.93 10.07 3.87
C PRO A 67 20.54 9.03 4.94
N THR A 68 20.50 9.43 6.21
CA THR A 68 20.26 8.53 7.35
C THR A 68 19.11 9.02 8.24
N PRO A 69 18.55 8.14 9.11
CA PRO A 69 17.57 8.54 10.12
C PRO A 69 18.09 9.68 11.01
N GLU A 70 19.35 9.63 11.44
CA GLU A 70 19.97 10.64 12.32
C GLU A 70 20.00 12.02 11.62
N ALA A 71 20.40 12.03 10.35
CA ALA A 71 20.46 13.25 9.57
C ALA A 71 19.05 13.89 9.41
N LEU A 72 18.05 13.07 9.09
CA LEU A 72 16.67 13.56 8.93
C LEU A 72 16.04 13.94 10.28
N ALA A 73 16.40 13.28 11.38
CA ALA A 73 15.93 13.61 12.73
C ALA A 73 16.35 15.02 13.19
N GLN A 74 17.47 15.52 12.68
CA GLN A 74 18.04 16.83 13.00
C GLN A 74 17.70 17.89 11.95
N ALA A 75 16.92 17.53 10.92
CA ALA A 75 16.60 18.44 9.82
C ALA A 75 15.75 19.63 10.29
N GLU A 76 16.06 20.80 9.71
CA GLU A 76 15.19 21.96 9.81
C GLU A 76 13.93 21.75 8.95
N ILE A 77 12.75 22.01 9.53
CA ILE A 77 11.48 21.72 8.86
C ILE A 77 11.34 22.46 7.53
N ALA A 78 11.78 23.71 7.46
CA ALA A 78 11.72 24.53 6.26
C ALA A 78 12.55 23.97 5.11
N ASP A 79 13.68 23.30 5.42
CA ASP A 79 14.53 22.68 4.42
C ASP A 79 13.86 21.43 3.83
N VAL A 80 13.31 20.55 4.68
CA VAL A 80 12.54 19.38 4.21
C VAL A 80 11.32 19.82 3.40
N GLU A 81 10.56 20.82 3.86
CA GLU A 81 9.43 21.39 3.14
C GLU A 81 9.83 21.90 1.75
N SER A 82 10.96 22.59 1.64
CA SER A 82 11.46 23.12 0.36
C SER A 82 11.73 21.99 -0.65
N ILE A 83 12.30 20.87 -0.19
CA ILE A 83 12.61 19.71 -1.02
C ILE A 83 11.33 19.03 -1.52
N ILE A 84 10.34 18.83 -0.64
CA ILE A 84 9.12 18.07 -0.97
C ILE A 84 7.92 18.94 -1.36
N ARG A 85 8.08 20.24 -1.57
CA ARG A 85 7.00 21.23 -1.81
C ARG A 85 6.08 20.91 -3.00
N THR A 86 6.53 20.08 -3.93
CA THR A 86 5.76 19.73 -5.13
C THR A 86 4.73 18.64 -4.89
N ILE A 87 4.74 18.01 -3.71
CA ILE A 87 3.76 16.98 -3.34
C ILE A 87 2.69 17.56 -2.38
N GLY A 88 1.47 17.03 -2.47
CA GLY A 88 0.35 17.51 -1.64
C GLY A 88 0.61 17.32 -0.14
N PHE A 89 0.09 18.25 0.69
CA PHE A 89 0.21 18.22 2.16
C PHE A 89 1.66 18.23 2.67
N TYR A 90 2.58 18.83 1.94
CA TYR A 90 4.02 18.77 2.21
C TYR A 90 4.40 19.28 3.61
N HIS A 91 3.72 20.26 4.18
CA HIS A 91 3.95 20.73 5.55
C HIS A 91 3.76 19.62 6.60
N ALA A 92 2.60 18.94 6.56
CA ALA A 92 2.32 17.84 7.48
C ALA A 92 3.25 16.65 7.22
N LYS A 93 3.59 16.38 5.96
CA LYS A 93 4.50 15.30 5.57
C LYS A 93 5.93 15.56 6.04
N ALA A 94 6.44 16.79 5.88
CA ALA A 94 7.76 17.17 6.39
C ALA A 94 7.86 16.97 7.91
N ALA A 95 6.87 17.49 8.63
CA ALA A 95 6.80 17.29 10.08
C ALA A 95 6.76 15.81 10.48
N ASN A 96 5.97 14.98 9.78
CA ASN A 96 5.90 13.55 10.05
C ASN A 96 7.20 12.82 9.70
N CYS A 97 7.88 13.18 8.61
CA CYS A 97 9.18 12.60 8.25
C CYS A 97 10.22 12.83 9.35
N ILE A 98 10.34 14.07 9.83
CA ILE A 98 11.29 14.42 10.89
C ILE A 98 10.93 13.72 12.20
N LYS A 99 9.66 13.73 12.60
CA LYS A 99 9.20 13.06 13.82
C LYS A 99 9.41 11.54 13.73
N CYS A 100 9.12 10.94 12.58
CA CYS A 100 9.37 9.51 12.32
C CYS A 100 10.86 9.20 12.48
N ALA A 101 11.74 9.95 11.82
CA ALA A 101 13.18 9.78 11.92
C ALA A 101 13.69 9.93 13.37
N ARG A 102 13.20 10.93 14.12
CA ARG A 102 13.53 11.09 15.55
C ARG A 102 13.16 9.87 16.38
N MET A 103 11.94 9.35 16.22
CA MET A 103 11.50 8.17 16.94
C MET A 103 12.31 6.92 16.55
N VAL A 104 12.62 6.76 15.26
CA VAL A 104 13.49 5.66 14.79
C VAL A 104 14.86 5.72 15.49
N VAL A 105 15.45 6.90 15.62
CA VAL A 105 16.74 7.07 16.29
C VAL A 105 16.62 6.84 17.81
N THR A 106 15.65 7.48 18.46
CA THR A 106 15.58 7.50 19.94
C THR A 106 15.03 6.22 20.56
N GLU A 107 14.10 5.54 19.87
CA GLU A 107 13.42 4.38 20.43
C GLU A 107 13.80 3.06 19.76
N PHE A 108 14.36 3.11 18.54
CA PHE A 108 14.69 1.92 17.76
C PHE A 108 16.15 1.86 17.29
N GLY A 109 17.02 2.71 17.86
CA GLY A 109 18.47 2.66 17.58
C GLY A 109 18.85 2.92 16.13
N GLY A 110 18.05 3.67 15.39
CA GLY A 110 18.27 3.99 13.97
C GLY A 110 17.70 2.96 12.99
N GLU A 111 17.09 1.87 13.47
CA GLU A 111 16.52 0.81 12.63
C GLU A 111 14.99 0.85 12.59
N ILE A 112 14.41 0.49 11.45
CA ILE A 112 12.96 0.34 11.33
C ILE A 112 12.50 -0.93 12.06
N PRO A 113 11.52 -0.83 12.98
CA PRO A 113 11.04 -1.98 13.74
C PRO A 113 10.34 -3.00 12.84
N ARG A 114 10.60 -4.29 13.09
CA ARG A 114 10.04 -5.42 12.33
C ARG A 114 8.76 -5.99 12.95
N ASP A 115 7.96 -5.13 13.56
CA ASP A 115 6.74 -5.50 14.27
C ASP A 115 5.62 -4.53 13.89
N MET A 116 4.42 -5.06 13.62
CA MET A 116 3.26 -4.29 13.18
C MET A 116 2.81 -3.23 14.21
N GLN A 117 2.87 -3.55 15.50
CA GLN A 117 2.41 -2.63 16.54
C GLN A 117 3.44 -1.50 16.76
N LEU A 118 4.73 -1.83 16.68
CA LEU A 118 5.81 -0.85 16.79
C LEU A 118 5.85 0.06 15.57
N MET A 119 5.67 -0.49 14.36
CA MET A 119 5.56 0.30 13.14
C MET A 119 4.44 1.35 13.22
N GLN A 120 3.29 0.98 13.77
CA GLN A 120 2.15 1.91 13.88
C GLN A 120 2.34 2.99 14.97
N LYS A 121 3.37 2.91 15.81
CA LYS A 121 3.76 4.00 16.72
C LYS A 121 4.51 5.12 15.98
N LEU A 122 5.15 4.80 14.85
CA LEU A 122 5.91 5.79 14.09
C LEU A 122 4.97 6.89 13.55
N PRO A 123 5.31 8.17 13.73
CA PRO A 123 4.52 9.29 13.24
C PRO A 123 4.25 9.22 11.74
N GLY A 124 2.98 9.27 11.36
CA GLY A 124 2.55 9.18 9.96
C GLY A 124 2.48 7.75 9.40
N VAL A 125 2.81 6.73 10.19
CA VAL A 125 2.74 5.33 9.80
C VAL A 125 1.45 4.69 10.31
N GLY A 126 0.47 4.53 9.43
CA GLY A 126 -0.75 3.76 9.70
C GLY A 126 -0.58 2.28 9.33
N ARG A 127 -1.61 1.47 9.61
CA ARG A 127 -1.61 0.03 9.33
C ARG A 127 -1.27 -0.32 7.86
N LYS A 128 -1.80 0.46 6.89
CA LYS A 128 -1.48 0.24 5.46
C LYS A 128 0.01 0.44 5.18
N THR A 129 0.59 1.52 5.71
CA THR A 129 2.02 1.83 5.55
C THR A 129 2.87 0.74 6.20
N ALA A 130 2.52 0.32 7.43
CA ALA A 130 3.22 -0.75 8.14
C ALA A 130 3.18 -2.07 7.35
N ASN A 131 2.02 -2.49 6.83
CA ASN A 131 1.91 -3.68 5.99
C ASN A 131 2.81 -3.61 4.74
N VAL A 132 2.85 -2.46 4.05
CA VAL A 132 3.72 -2.30 2.87
C VAL A 132 5.19 -2.41 3.26
N VAL A 133 5.63 -1.68 4.29
CA VAL A 133 7.06 -1.67 4.69
C VAL A 133 7.49 -3.05 5.20
N LEU A 134 6.70 -3.69 6.05
CA LEU A 134 7.02 -5.01 6.59
C LEU A 134 7.15 -6.06 5.48
N ASN A 135 6.23 -6.04 4.52
CA ASN A 135 6.26 -6.97 3.39
C ASN A 135 7.47 -6.69 2.47
N GLU A 136 7.62 -5.44 2.03
CA GLU A 136 8.63 -5.07 1.02
C GLU A 136 10.07 -5.12 1.55
N ALA A 137 10.30 -4.57 2.75
CA ALA A 137 11.65 -4.47 3.29
C ALA A 137 12.12 -5.73 4.03
N PHE A 138 11.19 -6.51 4.58
CA PHE A 138 11.53 -7.62 5.49
C PHE A 138 10.89 -8.96 5.11
N GLY A 139 10.02 -9.02 4.11
CA GLY A 139 9.25 -10.22 3.77
C GLY A 139 8.27 -10.66 4.87
N ILE A 140 7.95 -9.76 5.80
CA ILE A 140 7.03 -10.04 6.91
C ILE A 140 5.61 -9.69 6.48
N VAL A 141 4.80 -10.74 6.25
CA VAL A 141 3.41 -10.61 5.82
C VAL A 141 2.47 -10.86 7.00
N GLU A 142 1.95 -9.77 7.60
CA GLU A 142 0.99 -9.84 8.71
C GLU A 142 -0.44 -9.43 8.33
N GLY A 143 -0.63 -8.96 7.10
CA GLY A 143 -1.92 -8.53 6.61
C GLY A 143 -1.90 -8.17 5.14
N ILE A 144 -3.03 -7.66 4.66
CA ILE A 144 -3.18 -7.15 3.29
C ILE A 144 -3.21 -5.62 3.36
N ALA A 145 -2.28 -4.97 2.66
CA ALA A 145 -2.27 -3.52 2.57
C ALA A 145 -3.44 -3.01 1.71
N VAL A 146 -4.51 -2.59 2.35
CA VAL A 146 -5.72 -2.09 1.67
C VAL A 146 -5.60 -0.60 1.40
N ASP A 147 -5.34 -0.26 0.14
CA ASP A 147 -5.40 1.10 -0.38
C ASP A 147 -6.73 1.37 -1.11
N THR A 148 -6.87 2.51 -1.76
CA THR A 148 -8.07 2.87 -2.52
C THR A 148 -8.34 1.92 -3.70
N HIS A 149 -7.31 1.32 -4.31
CA HIS A 149 -7.47 0.33 -5.39
C HIS A 149 -7.97 -0.99 -4.82
N VAL A 150 -7.28 -1.54 -3.83
CA VAL A 150 -7.68 -2.80 -3.17
C VAL A 150 -9.09 -2.68 -2.60
N PHE A 151 -9.38 -1.59 -1.89
CA PHE A 151 -10.73 -1.32 -1.35
C PHE A 151 -11.79 -1.38 -2.45
N ARG A 152 -11.63 -0.59 -3.50
CA ARG A 152 -12.61 -0.49 -4.60
C ARG A 152 -12.78 -1.80 -5.33
N ILE A 153 -11.69 -2.49 -5.65
CA ILE A 153 -11.68 -3.74 -6.41
C ILE A 153 -12.33 -4.86 -5.60
N ALA A 154 -12.04 -4.96 -4.30
CA ALA A 154 -12.66 -5.93 -3.40
C ALA A 154 -14.19 -5.83 -3.41
N HIS A 155 -14.72 -4.59 -3.41
CA HIS A 155 -16.15 -4.34 -3.49
C HIS A 155 -16.72 -4.61 -4.89
N LYS A 156 -16.00 -4.23 -5.96
CA LYS A 156 -16.42 -4.52 -7.35
C LYS A 156 -16.45 -6.02 -7.64
N LEU A 157 -15.48 -6.76 -7.15
CA LEU A 157 -15.47 -8.22 -7.23
C LEU A 157 -16.44 -8.89 -6.27
N LYS A 158 -17.15 -8.11 -5.42
CA LYS A 158 -18.04 -8.62 -4.35
C LYS A 158 -17.39 -9.67 -3.44
N LEU A 159 -16.09 -9.59 -3.26
CA LEU A 159 -15.36 -10.40 -2.29
C LEU A 159 -15.71 -9.98 -0.87
N VAL A 160 -15.96 -8.70 -0.67
CA VAL A 160 -16.39 -8.11 0.60
C VAL A 160 -17.81 -7.54 0.48
N GLY A 161 -18.52 -7.52 1.61
CA GLY A 161 -19.88 -6.96 1.67
C GLY A 161 -19.87 -5.45 1.98
N PRO A 162 -21.06 -4.80 1.91
CA PRO A 162 -21.18 -3.36 2.22
C PRO A 162 -20.75 -2.98 3.63
N SER A 163 -20.80 -3.92 4.58
CA SER A 163 -20.35 -3.69 5.96
C SER A 163 -18.82 -3.53 6.10
N ALA A 164 -18.05 -3.91 5.07
CA ALA A 164 -16.60 -3.67 5.01
C ALA A 164 -16.32 -2.26 4.46
N ASP A 165 -16.90 -1.24 5.09
CA ASP A 165 -16.93 0.16 4.68
C ASP A 165 -15.65 0.96 4.99
N THR A 166 -14.69 0.32 5.64
CA THR A 166 -13.36 0.88 5.92
C THR A 166 -12.24 -0.02 5.39
N PRO A 167 -11.02 0.51 5.15
CA PRO A 167 -9.87 -0.31 4.77
C PRO A 167 -9.60 -1.45 5.76
N GLN A 168 -9.70 -1.20 7.07
CA GLN A 168 -9.49 -2.21 8.11
C GLN A 168 -10.53 -3.34 8.07
N LYS A 169 -11.80 -3.00 7.91
CA LYS A 169 -12.87 -4.01 7.77
C LYS A 169 -12.72 -4.79 6.48
N THR A 170 -12.30 -4.12 5.40
CA THR A 170 -12.00 -4.76 4.11
C THR A 170 -10.83 -5.73 4.25
N GLU A 171 -9.71 -5.33 4.88
CA GLU A 171 -8.60 -6.21 5.21
C GLU A 171 -9.08 -7.44 5.97
N THR A 172 -9.79 -7.24 7.09
CA THR A 172 -10.32 -8.34 7.92
C THR A 172 -11.19 -9.33 7.11
N ALA A 173 -11.96 -8.83 6.16
CA ALA A 173 -12.78 -9.67 5.30
C ALA A 173 -11.95 -10.44 4.27
N LEU A 174 -10.96 -9.81 3.65
CA LEU A 174 -10.07 -10.45 2.69
C LEU A 174 -9.17 -11.53 3.33
N LEU A 175 -8.66 -11.30 4.54
CA LEU A 175 -7.88 -12.29 5.30
C LEU A 175 -8.66 -13.59 5.57
N LYS A 176 -9.98 -13.55 5.60
CA LYS A 176 -10.83 -14.76 5.74
C LYS A 176 -11.02 -15.53 4.44
N LEU A 177 -10.75 -14.88 3.29
CA LEU A 177 -10.91 -15.47 1.96
C LEU A 177 -9.62 -16.05 1.42
N TYR A 178 -8.51 -15.36 1.64
CA TYR A 178 -7.21 -15.73 1.09
C TYR A 178 -6.32 -16.44 2.11
N PRO A 179 -5.65 -17.53 1.75
CA PRO A 179 -4.52 -18.07 2.50
C PRO A 179 -3.39 -17.04 2.62
N ARG A 180 -2.55 -17.19 3.65
CA ARG A 180 -1.49 -16.22 3.98
C ARG A 180 -0.51 -15.97 2.83
N ASP A 181 -0.21 -16.98 2.05
CA ASP A 181 0.73 -16.90 0.91
C ASP A 181 0.29 -15.92 -0.19
N TYR A 182 -1.01 -15.61 -0.25
CA TYR A 182 -1.56 -14.64 -1.19
C TYR A 182 -1.62 -13.20 -0.66
N TRP A 183 -1.38 -12.96 0.64
CA TRP A 183 -1.60 -11.62 1.24
C TRP A 183 -0.61 -10.57 0.73
N GLY A 184 0.68 -10.95 0.63
CA GLY A 184 1.75 -10.04 0.23
C GLY A 184 1.54 -9.40 -1.16
N PRO A 185 1.34 -10.19 -2.22
CA PRO A 185 1.22 -9.69 -3.58
C PRO A 185 -0.02 -8.83 -3.86
N ILE A 186 -1.12 -9.03 -3.11
CA ILE A 186 -2.43 -8.41 -3.40
C ILE A 186 -2.33 -6.90 -3.60
N ASN A 187 -1.59 -6.19 -2.76
CA ASN A 187 -1.55 -4.72 -2.87
C ASN A 187 -1.02 -4.27 -4.23
N HIS A 188 0.19 -4.68 -4.60
CA HIS A 188 0.85 -4.24 -5.84
C HIS A 188 0.12 -4.71 -7.09
N GLN A 189 -0.30 -5.97 -7.12
CA GLN A 189 -1.06 -6.52 -8.24
C GLN A 189 -2.39 -5.76 -8.45
N TRP A 190 -3.10 -5.46 -7.38
CA TRP A 190 -4.40 -4.79 -7.49
C TRP A 190 -4.26 -3.28 -7.76
N VAL A 191 -3.14 -2.67 -7.38
CA VAL A 191 -2.80 -1.30 -7.80
C VAL A 191 -2.58 -1.27 -9.31
N LEU A 192 -1.79 -2.19 -9.88
CA LEU A 192 -1.57 -2.28 -11.33
C LEU A 192 -2.87 -2.58 -12.07
N PHE A 193 -3.60 -3.60 -11.66
CA PHE A 193 -4.91 -3.94 -12.22
C PHE A 193 -5.90 -2.77 -12.16
N GLY A 194 -5.89 -2.03 -11.07
CA GLY A 194 -6.75 -0.87 -10.87
C GLY A 194 -6.38 0.35 -11.71
N ARG A 195 -5.11 0.45 -12.11
CA ARG A 195 -4.62 1.51 -13.02
C ARG A 195 -4.84 1.16 -14.49
N GLU A 196 -4.70 -0.10 -14.87
CA GLU A 196 -4.67 -0.54 -16.27
C GLU A 196 -6.02 -1.04 -16.77
N THR A 197 -6.74 -1.83 -15.96
CA THR A 197 -7.94 -2.56 -16.36
C THR A 197 -9.18 -2.13 -15.58
N CYS A 198 -9.18 -2.30 -14.25
CA CYS A 198 -10.32 -1.95 -13.40
C CYS A 198 -10.25 -0.48 -12.98
N ILE A 199 -10.22 0.43 -13.96
CA ILE A 199 -10.13 1.88 -13.75
C ILE A 199 -11.39 2.39 -13.07
N ALA A 200 -11.26 3.32 -12.10
CA ALA A 200 -12.37 3.76 -11.24
C ALA A 200 -13.58 4.30 -12.03
N ARG A 201 -13.36 5.15 -13.04
CA ARG A 201 -14.41 5.80 -13.81
C ARG A 201 -14.82 5.05 -15.08
N ARG A 202 -13.88 4.32 -15.70
CA ARG A 202 -14.07 3.61 -16.98
C ARG A 202 -13.36 2.25 -16.96
N PRO A 203 -13.89 1.26 -16.22
CA PRO A 203 -13.30 -0.07 -16.20
C PRO A 203 -13.42 -0.74 -17.58
N LYS A 204 -12.35 -1.40 -18.00
CA LYS A 204 -12.28 -2.12 -19.30
C LYS A 204 -12.84 -3.53 -19.15
N CYS A 205 -14.12 -3.66 -18.80
CA CYS A 205 -14.75 -4.95 -18.47
C CYS A 205 -14.77 -5.94 -19.64
N GLU A 206 -14.87 -5.45 -20.89
CA GLU A 206 -14.94 -6.28 -22.10
C GLU A 206 -13.64 -7.08 -22.35
N THR A 207 -12.49 -6.50 -21.99
CA THR A 207 -11.17 -7.13 -22.16
C THR A 207 -10.57 -7.59 -20.83
N CYS A 208 -11.36 -7.57 -19.74
CA CYS A 208 -10.88 -7.91 -18.41
C CYS A 208 -10.73 -9.42 -18.23
N PHE A 209 -9.53 -9.87 -17.88
CA PHE A 209 -9.25 -11.29 -17.64
C PHE A 209 -9.97 -11.90 -16.41
N LEU A 210 -10.66 -11.06 -15.61
CA LEU A 210 -11.50 -11.47 -14.50
C LEU A 210 -13.00 -11.31 -14.80
N SER A 211 -13.40 -11.00 -16.03
CA SER A 211 -14.79 -10.66 -16.36
C SER A 211 -15.79 -11.75 -16.00
N ASP A 212 -15.44 -13.01 -16.20
CA ASP A 212 -16.25 -14.20 -15.87
C ASP A 212 -16.36 -14.46 -14.36
N LEU A 213 -15.37 -14.02 -13.58
CA LEU A 213 -15.34 -14.13 -12.11
C LEU A 213 -15.91 -12.89 -11.40
N CYS A 214 -16.19 -11.80 -12.15
CA CYS A 214 -16.59 -10.53 -11.59
C CYS A 214 -18.12 -10.32 -11.64
N PRO A 215 -18.84 -10.34 -10.50
CA PRO A 215 -20.29 -10.10 -10.48
C PRO A 215 -20.70 -8.68 -10.91
N SER A 216 -19.74 -7.75 -11.02
CA SER A 216 -19.96 -6.37 -11.47
C SER A 216 -19.53 -6.12 -12.92
N ALA A 217 -19.05 -7.13 -13.64
CA ALA A 217 -18.64 -6.98 -15.04
C ALA A 217 -19.83 -6.52 -15.90
N GLY A 218 -19.59 -5.52 -16.75
CA GLY A 218 -20.63 -4.96 -17.63
C GLY A 218 -21.77 -4.19 -16.95
N LYS A 219 -21.74 -4.02 -15.63
CA LYS A 219 -22.73 -3.22 -14.89
C LYS A 219 -22.18 -1.81 -14.69
N LYS A 220 -22.89 -0.80 -15.23
CA LYS A 220 -22.63 0.63 -15.00
C LYS A 220 -22.97 1.04 -13.57
#